data_5746bc348654e2d42efeaf6d241c671c
#
_entry.id   5746bc348654e2d42efeaf6d241c671c
#
_cell.length_a   1.000
_cell.length_b   1.000
_cell.length_c   1.000
_cell.angle_alpha   90.00
_cell.angle_beta   90.00
_cell.angle_gamma   90.00
#
_symmetry.space_group_name_H-M   'P 1'
#
loop_
_entity.id
_entity.type
_entity.pdbx_description
1 polymer ?
#
loop_
_entity_poly.entity_id
_entity_poly.type
_entity_poly.pdbx_seq_one_letter_code
_entity_poly.pdbx_strand_id
1 'polypeptide(L)'
;MFIARALLALAYPVLAHLAGARGDGTLAALALGDLVLIVLLEPLLRGRAWAWALALAAGAGLWRLAGSAQATLPLLLVPVVVVALVAWMFGRTLGAGRVPLITRIVAALEGCAPEALAPPLRRYTRALTVGWAVLLAVLALANLALAAVAVPGGLLDGLGRTPPVAVTRAQWSWFANALGYGVVGGAFVGEYLLRKRLFPGRYHSFADFLHRLARLGPAFWRELLRG
;
A
#
# COMPACT_ATOMS: atom_id res chain seq x y z
N MET A 1 18.38 4.80 -11.04
CA MET A 1 17.65 4.39 -9.84
C MET A 1 16.12 4.31 -10.03
N PHE A 2 15.48 5.33 -10.59
CA PHE A 2 14.03 5.32 -10.80
C PHE A 2 13.58 4.17 -11.72
N ILE A 3 14.23 4.00 -12.88
CA ILE A 3 13.90 2.93 -13.85
C ILE A 3 14.05 1.55 -13.22
N ALA A 4 15.13 1.28 -12.49
CA ALA A 4 15.33 -0.02 -11.85
C ALA A 4 14.22 -0.33 -10.81
N ARG A 5 13.85 0.64 -9.97
CA ARG A 5 12.72 0.48 -9.05
C ARG A 5 11.39 0.28 -9.77
N ALA A 6 11.16 0.98 -10.88
CA ALA A 6 9.96 0.82 -11.68
C ALA A 6 9.87 -0.58 -12.30
N LEU A 7 10.98 -1.11 -12.83
CA LEU A 7 11.05 -2.46 -13.36
C LEU A 7 10.77 -3.53 -12.28
N LEU A 8 11.39 -3.39 -11.10
CA LEU A 8 11.13 -4.27 -9.96
C LEU A 8 9.65 -4.17 -9.52
N ALA A 9 9.10 -2.97 -9.39
CA ALA A 9 7.70 -2.76 -9.02
C ALA A 9 6.71 -3.36 -10.03
N LEU A 10 7.09 -3.47 -11.31
CA LEU A 10 6.31 -4.16 -12.34
C LEU A 10 6.52 -5.68 -12.31
N ALA A 11 7.71 -6.14 -11.94
CA ALA A 11 8.03 -7.57 -11.84
C ALA A 11 7.30 -8.23 -10.66
N TYR A 12 7.18 -7.54 -9.52
CA TYR A 12 6.56 -8.06 -8.32
C TYR A 12 5.15 -8.65 -8.55
N PRO A 13 4.16 -7.93 -9.12
CA PRO A 13 2.80 -8.47 -9.27
C PRO A 13 2.76 -9.67 -10.22
N VAL A 14 3.63 -9.71 -11.23
CA VAL A 14 3.74 -10.84 -12.15
C VAL A 14 4.28 -12.07 -11.43
N LEU A 15 5.38 -11.92 -10.68
CA LEU A 15 5.98 -13.01 -9.89
C LEU A 15 5.01 -13.51 -8.82
N ALA A 16 4.36 -12.60 -8.09
CA ALA A 16 3.39 -12.94 -7.05
C ALA A 16 2.17 -13.68 -7.62
N HIS A 17 1.67 -13.24 -8.78
CA HIS A 17 0.56 -13.91 -9.45
C HIS A 17 0.95 -15.32 -9.91
N LEU A 18 2.11 -15.48 -10.56
CA LEU A 18 2.60 -16.78 -11.01
C LEU A 18 2.87 -17.72 -9.83
N ALA A 19 3.47 -17.24 -8.75
CA ALA A 19 3.68 -17.98 -7.51
C ALA A 19 2.35 -18.49 -6.93
N GLY A 20 1.36 -17.61 -6.83
CA GLY A 20 0.03 -17.95 -6.33
C GLY A 20 -0.71 -18.95 -7.22
N ALA A 21 -0.65 -18.77 -8.55
CA ALA A 21 -1.33 -19.63 -9.51
C ALA A 21 -0.72 -21.04 -9.57
N ARG A 22 0.61 -21.15 -9.42
CA ARG A 22 1.33 -22.45 -9.51
C ARG A 22 1.57 -23.11 -8.15
N GLY A 23 1.36 -22.40 -7.04
CA GLY A 23 1.75 -22.87 -5.71
C GLY A 23 3.28 -23.03 -5.56
N ASP A 24 4.07 -22.31 -6.36
CA ASP A 24 5.51 -22.46 -6.46
C ASP A 24 6.23 -21.61 -5.41
N GLY A 25 6.85 -22.26 -4.43
CA GLY A 25 7.60 -21.62 -3.36
C GLY A 25 8.82 -20.85 -3.85
N THR A 26 9.44 -21.27 -4.96
CA THR A 26 10.59 -20.56 -5.54
C THR A 26 10.16 -19.24 -6.14
N LEU A 27 9.06 -19.23 -6.90
CA LEU A 27 8.48 -17.98 -7.42
C LEU A 27 8.01 -17.06 -6.29
N ALA A 28 7.48 -17.64 -5.20
CA ALA A 28 7.10 -16.86 -4.01
C ALA A 28 8.32 -16.19 -3.35
N ALA A 29 9.42 -16.93 -3.19
CA ALA A 29 10.67 -16.38 -2.66
C ALA A 29 11.26 -15.31 -3.58
N LEU A 30 11.20 -15.48 -4.90
CA LEU A 30 11.63 -14.47 -5.87
C LEU A 30 10.79 -13.19 -5.77
N ALA A 31 9.47 -13.30 -5.67
CA ALA A 31 8.58 -12.15 -5.51
C ALA A 31 8.86 -11.38 -4.19
N LEU A 32 9.08 -12.09 -3.09
CA LEU A 32 9.45 -11.47 -1.81
C LEU A 32 10.84 -10.86 -1.86
N GLY A 33 11.80 -11.52 -2.53
CA GLY A 33 13.14 -11.00 -2.78
C GLY A 33 13.12 -9.70 -3.58
N ASP A 34 12.25 -9.62 -4.57
CA ASP A 34 12.03 -8.41 -5.36
C ASP A 34 11.55 -7.23 -4.49
N LEU A 35 10.61 -7.46 -3.55
CA LEU A 35 10.21 -6.43 -2.58
C LEU A 35 11.36 -5.99 -1.68
N VAL A 36 12.18 -6.93 -1.20
CA VAL A 36 13.38 -6.62 -0.41
C VAL A 36 14.34 -5.76 -1.23
N LEU A 37 14.55 -6.09 -2.51
CA LEU A 37 15.40 -5.32 -3.41
C LEU A 37 14.85 -3.93 -3.67
N ILE A 38 13.54 -3.75 -3.87
CA ILE A 38 12.92 -2.42 -4.04
C ILE A 38 13.27 -1.50 -2.87
N VAL A 39 13.18 -2.03 -1.64
CA VAL A 39 13.46 -1.27 -0.40
C VAL A 39 14.96 -1.01 -0.23
N LEU A 40 15.79 -2.03 -0.43
CA LEU A 40 17.23 -1.98 -0.16
C LEU A 40 18.05 -1.46 -1.33
N LEU A 41 17.48 -1.26 -2.52
CA LEU A 41 18.21 -0.88 -3.74
C LEU A 41 19.15 0.33 -3.52
N GLU A 42 18.64 1.38 -2.90
CA GLU A 42 19.42 2.60 -2.69
C GLU A 42 20.58 2.42 -1.69
N PRO A 43 20.36 1.86 -0.48
CA PRO A 43 21.44 1.62 0.44
C PRO A 43 22.44 0.56 -0.04
N LEU A 44 22.03 -0.43 -0.84
CA LEU A 44 22.91 -1.41 -1.49
C LEU A 44 23.84 -0.73 -2.51
N LEU A 45 23.28 0.11 -3.40
CA LEU A 45 24.07 0.87 -4.37
C LEU A 45 25.02 1.89 -3.72
N ARG A 46 24.68 2.36 -2.51
CA ARG A 46 25.56 3.22 -1.71
C ARG A 46 26.62 2.45 -0.92
N GLY A 47 26.72 1.13 -1.10
CA GLY A 47 27.71 0.28 -0.43
C GLY A 47 27.53 0.16 1.08
N ARG A 48 26.32 0.38 1.63
CA ARG A 48 26.09 0.32 3.07
C ARG A 48 26.15 -1.13 3.57
N ALA A 49 27.10 -1.44 4.45
CA ALA A 49 27.31 -2.80 4.96
C ALA A 49 26.06 -3.42 5.60
N TRP A 50 25.28 -2.63 6.37
CA TRP A 50 24.05 -3.13 6.97
C TRP A 50 23.01 -3.57 5.92
N ALA A 51 22.95 -2.91 4.74
CA ALA A 51 22.01 -3.26 3.69
C ALA A 51 22.40 -4.59 3.01
N TRP A 52 23.71 -4.81 2.83
CA TRP A 52 24.21 -6.08 2.34
C TRP A 52 23.98 -7.22 3.34
N ALA A 53 24.24 -6.97 4.64
CA ALA A 53 23.94 -7.95 5.69
C ALA A 53 22.45 -8.32 5.72
N LEU A 54 21.56 -7.32 5.61
CA LEU A 54 20.12 -7.54 5.59
C LEU A 54 19.67 -8.26 4.31
N ALA A 55 20.22 -7.92 3.14
CA ALA A 55 19.93 -8.58 1.88
C ALA A 55 20.35 -10.06 1.89
N LEU A 56 21.55 -10.35 2.43
CA LEU A 56 22.04 -11.73 2.59
C LEU A 56 21.17 -12.52 3.57
N ALA A 57 20.85 -11.94 4.72
CA ALA A 57 19.97 -12.58 5.71
C ALA A 57 18.57 -12.86 5.14
N ALA A 58 17.98 -11.88 4.43
CA ALA A 58 16.71 -12.04 3.74
C ALA A 58 16.80 -13.13 2.67
N GLY A 59 17.86 -13.11 1.83
CA GLY A 59 18.10 -14.14 0.81
C GLY A 59 18.20 -15.55 1.39
N ALA A 60 18.96 -15.72 2.48
CA ALA A 60 19.07 -17.01 3.17
C ALA A 60 17.73 -17.47 3.76
N GLY A 61 16.96 -16.54 4.34
CA GLY A 61 15.62 -16.81 4.86
C GLY A 61 14.64 -17.23 3.75
N LEU A 62 14.66 -16.51 2.63
CA LEU A 62 13.82 -16.79 1.47
C LEU A 62 14.19 -18.13 0.80
N TRP A 63 15.46 -18.46 0.73
CA TRP A 63 15.93 -19.74 0.24
C TRP A 63 15.39 -20.91 1.08
N ARG A 64 15.46 -20.80 2.40
CA ARG A 64 14.87 -21.81 3.33
C ARG A 64 13.36 -21.87 3.19
N LEU A 65 12.71 -20.72 3.05
CA LEU A 65 11.27 -20.63 2.88
C LEU A 65 10.80 -21.28 1.58
N ALA A 66 11.54 -21.11 0.47
CA ALA A 66 11.19 -21.65 -0.85
C ALA A 66 10.97 -23.17 -0.86
N GLY A 67 11.73 -23.90 -0.02
CA GLY A 67 11.58 -25.34 0.14
C GLY A 67 10.50 -25.79 1.12
N SER A 68 9.77 -24.85 1.76
CA SER A 68 8.77 -25.16 2.77
C SER A 68 7.35 -25.18 2.20
N ALA A 69 6.46 -25.97 2.83
CA ALA A 69 5.03 -25.97 2.50
C ALA A 69 4.36 -24.59 2.73
N GLN A 70 5.01 -23.71 3.50
CA GLN A 70 4.51 -22.38 3.86
C GLN A 70 5.10 -21.26 3.01
N ALA A 71 5.82 -21.58 1.92
CA ALA A 71 6.53 -20.61 1.08
C ALA A 71 5.63 -19.46 0.54
N THR A 72 4.36 -19.75 0.30
CA THR A 72 3.39 -18.77 -0.22
C THR A 72 2.68 -17.94 0.84
N LEU A 73 2.79 -18.30 2.14
CA LEU A 73 2.12 -17.56 3.23
C LEU A 73 2.51 -16.08 3.31
N PRO A 74 3.80 -15.71 3.23
CA PRO A 74 4.17 -14.29 3.28
C PRO A 74 3.56 -13.47 2.14
N LEU A 75 3.37 -14.05 0.94
CA LEU A 75 2.73 -13.35 -0.18
C LEU A 75 1.27 -12.98 0.11
N LEU A 76 0.55 -13.80 0.88
CA LEU A 76 -0.82 -13.49 1.32
C LEU A 76 -0.85 -12.27 2.24
N LEU A 77 0.23 -12.04 2.99
CA LEU A 77 0.33 -10.93 3.95
C LEU A 77 0.80 -9.61 3.30
N VAL A 78 1.44 -9.67 2.13
CA VAL A 78 1.92 -8.43 1.47
C VAL A 78 0.80 -7.41 1.24
N PRO A 79 -0.36 -7.74 0.66
CA PRO A 79 -1.46 -6.79 0.51
C PRO A 79 -1.94 -6.24 1.85
N VAL A 80 -2.00 -7.08 2.88
CA VAL A 80 -2.39 -6.68 4.25
C VAL A 80 -1.43 -5.62 4.78
N VAL A 81 -0.12 -5.91 4.73
CA VAL A 81 0.93 -5.01 5.25
C VAL A 81 0.96 -3.69 4.48
N VAL A 82 0.91 -3.75 3.15
CA VAL A 82 0.95 -2.53 2.32
C VAL A 82 -0.26 -1.63 2.60
N VAL A 83 -1.47 -2.20 2.60
CA VAL A 83 -2.69 -1.42 2.85
C VAL A 83 -2.72 -0.90 4.29
N ALA A 84 -2.29 -1.71 5.28
CA ALA A 84 -2.19 -1.29 6.68
C ALA A 84 -1.17 -0.16 6.88
N LEU A 85 -0.02 -0.20 6.21
CA LEU A 85 0.98 0.88 6.24
C LEU A 85 0.41 2.18 5.68
N VAL A 86 -0.33 2.12 4.58
CA VAL A 86 -0.98 3.31 4.02
C VAL A 86 -2.07 3.82 4.97
N ALA A 87 -2.92 2.94 5.52
CA ALA A 87 -3.91 3.31 6.54
C ALA A 87 -3.26 4.01 7.74
N TRP A 88 -2.17 3.45 8.25
CA TRP A 88 -1.39 4.03 9.34
C TRP A 88 -0.79 5.39 8.98
N MET A 89 -0.29 5.56 7.75
CA MET A 89 0.24 6.84 7.27
C MET A 89 -0.83 7.94 7.31
N PHE A 90 -2.07 7.64 6.91
CA PHE A 90 -3.19 8.57 7.05
C PHE A 90 -3.54 8.78 8.54
N GLY A 91 -3.72 7.70 9.29
CA GLY A 91 -4.17 7.72 10.69
C GLY A 91 -3.21 8.46 11.62
N ARG A 92 -1.89 8.27 11.47
CA ARG A 92 -0.88 8.94 12.32
C ARG A 92 -0.92 10.46 12.25
N THR A 93 -1.45 11.02 11.13
CA THR A 93 -1.56 12.48 10.95
C THR A 93 -2.81 13.08 11.60
N LEU A 94 -3.71 12.25 12.12
CA LEU A 94 -4.95 12.68 12.77
C LEU A 94 -4.78 12.96 14.28
N GLY A 95 -3.62 12.62 14.84
CA GLY A 95 -3.32 12.83 16.26
C GLY A 95 -3.36 14.31 16.69
N ALA A 96 -3.48 14.54 17.99
CA ALA A 96 -3.51 15.88 18.56
C ALA A 96 -2.26 16.70 18.16
N GLY A 97 -2.45 17.95 17.77
CA GLY A 97 -1.39 18.87 17.35
C GLY A 97 -0.79 18.58 15.96
N ARG A 98 -1.30 17.57 15.23
CA ARG A 98 -0.82 17.25 13.88
C ARG A 98 -1.75 17.78 12.79
N VAL A 99 -1.17 18.13 11.67
CA VAL A 99 -1.92 18.52 10.48
C VAL A 99 -2.27 17.26 9.67
N PRO A 100 -3.57 17.02 9.37
CA PRO A 100 -4.00 15.86 8.58
C PRO A 100 -3.33 15.79 7.22
N LEU A 101 -3.05 14.56 6.73
CA LEU A 101 -2.29 14.31 5.50
C LEU A 101 -2.84 15.07 4.29
N ILE A 102 -4.15 14.94 4.03
CA ILE A 102 -4.79 15.59 2.88
C ILE A 102 -4.81 17.11 3.05
N THR A 103 -4.91 17.60 4.29
CA THR A 103 -4.82 19.04 4.57
C THR A 103 -3.44 19.59 4.17
N ARG A 104 -2.34 18.88 4.49
CA ARG A 104 -0.98 19.26 4.06
C ARG A 104 -0.85 19.28 2.54
N ILE A 105 -1.37 18.26 1.87
CA ILE A 105 -1.33 18.16 0.40
C ILE A 105 -2.09 19.33 -0.23
N VAL A 106 -3.31 19.59 0.24
CA VAL A 106 -4.14 20.67 -0.33
C VAL A 106 -3.52 22.04 -0.05
N ALA A 107 -2.97 22.29 1.14
CA ALA A 107 -2.26 23.52 1.46
C ALA A 107 -1.06 23.75 0.54
N ALA A 108 -0.27 22.71 0.29
CA ALA A 108 0.86 22.78 -0.66
C ALA A 108 0.42 23.05 -2.11
N LEU A 109 -0.71 22.50 -2.54
CA LEU A 109 -1.30 22.75 -3.87
C LEU A 109 -1.83 24.20 -4.02
N GLU A 110 -2.32 24.78 -2.91
CA GLU A 110 -2.78 26.17 -2.85
C GLU A 110 -1.62 27.15 -2.58
N GLY A 111 -0.41 26.65 -2.35
CA GLY A 111 0.77 27.48 -2.05
C GLY A 111 0.68 28.24 -0.73
N CYS A 112 -0.04 27.72 0.26
CA CYS A 112 -0.27 28.38 1.54
C CYS A 112 0.02 27.46 2.74
N ALA A 113 0.11 28.03 3.95
CA ALA A 113 0.19 27.25 5.17
C ALA A 113 -1.15 26.55 5.47
N PRO A 114 -1.15 25.35 6.10
CA PRO A 114 -2.37 24.62 6.44
C PRO A 114 -3.40 25.41 7.24
N GLU A 115 -2.93 26.33 8.09
CA GLU A 115 -3.76 27.21 8.93
C GLU A 115 -4.47 28.30 8.12
N ALA A 116 -3.89 28.70 6.98
CA ALA A 116 -4.42 29.71 6.07
C ALA A 116 -5.54 29.16 5.16
N LEU A 117 -5.75 27.84 5.12
CA LEU A 117 -6.86 27.25 4.39
C LEU A 117 -8.21 27.70 4.98
N ALA A 118 -9.17 27.99 4.10
CA ALA A 118 -10.54 28.32 4.52
C ALA A 118 -11.10 27.23 5.47
N PRO A 119 -11.78 27.61 6.58
CA PRO A 119 -12.26 26.67 7.59
C PRO A 119 -13.12 25.52 7.02
N PRO A 120 -14.03 25.74 6.05
CA PRO A 120 -14.79 24.65 5.43
C PRO A 120 -13.89 23.64 4.71
N LEU A 121 -12.87 24.11 4.00
CA LEU A 121 -11.94 23.25 3.26
C LEU A 121 -11.07 22.44 4.22
N ARG A 122 -10.60 23.05 5.31
CA ARG A 122 -9.81 22.38 6.35
C ARG A 122 -10.61 21.26 7.05
N ARG A 123 -11.89 21.52 7.36
CA ARG A 123 -12.79 20.48 7.91
C ARG A 123 -12.99 19.34 6.93
N TYR A 124 -13.22 19.66 5.67
CA TYR A 124 -13.39 18.67 4.59
C TYR A 124 -12.15 17.80 4.42
N THR A 125 -10.96 18.39 4.31
CA THR A 125 -9.71 17.64 4.11
C THR A 125 -9.36 16.77 5.31
N ARG A 126 -9.71 17.21 6.55
CA ARG A 126 -9.59 16.38 7.76
C ARG A 126 -10.56 15.20 7.70
N ALA A 127 -11.83 15.43 7.40
CA ALA A 127 -12.84 14.37 7.28
C ALA A 127 -12.44 13.36 6.19
N LEU A 128 -11.90 13.84 5.07
CA LEU A 128 -11.40 13.00 3.99
C LEU A 128 -10.18 12.16 4.43
N THR A 129 -9.27 12.73 5.23
CA THR A 129 -8.14 11.97 5.80
C THR A 129 -8.64 10.85 6.72
N VAL A 130 -9.65 11.12 7.56
CA VAL A 130 -10.30 10.10 8.41
C VAL A 130 -10.97 9.02 7.54
N GLY A 131 -11.74 9.42 6.53
CA GLY A 131 -12.41 8.49 5.62
C GLY A 131 -11.44 7.52 4.93
N TRP A 132 -10.32 8.04 4.42
CA TRP A 132 -9.27 7.21 3.83
C TRP A 132 -8.59 6.29 4.85
N ALA A 133 -8.27 6.79 6.05
CA ALA A 133 -7.68 5.97 7.10
C ALA A 133 -8.58 4.79 7.48
N VAL A 134 -9.89 5.05 7.66
CA VAL A 134 -10.88 4.02 8.01
C VAL A 134 -11.09 3.04 6.87
N LEU A 135 -11.28 3.52 5.63
CA LEU A 135 -11.48 2.67 4.45
C LEU A 135 -10.31 1.69 4.28
N LEU A 136 -9.07 2.20 4.33
CA LEU A 136 -7.87 1.39 4.17
C LEU A 136 -7.68 0.43 5.35
N ALA A 137 -7.99 0.84 6.59
CA ALA A 137 -7.94 -0.06 7.74
C ALA A 137 -8.94 -1.22 7.60
N VAL A 138 -10.18 -0.93 7.16
CA VAL A 138 -11.20 -1.96 6.90
C VAL A 138 -10.73 -2.91 5.79
N LEU A 139 -10.16 -2.38 4.70
CA LEU A 139 -9.62 -3.21 3.62
C LEU A 139 -8.44 -4.07 4.10
N ALA A 140 -7.54 -3.55 4.93
CA ALA A 140 -6.44 -4.32 5.50
C ALA A 140 -6.96 -5.47 6.40
N LEU A 141 -7.96 -5.19 7.24
CA LEU A 141 -8.58 -6.21 8.09
C LEU A 141 -9.32 -7.26 7.27
N ALA A 142 -10.03 -6.86 6.21
CA ALA A 142 -10.70 -7.80 5.31
C ALA A 142 -9.68 -8.70 4.59
N ASN A 143 -8.59 -8.14 4.08
CA ASN A 143 -7.50 -8.91 3.48
C ASN A 143 -6.87 -9.89 4.48
N LEU A 144 -6.66 -9.46 5.74
CA LEU A 144 -6.14 -10.32 6.80
C LEU A 144 -7.10 -11.46 7.12
N ALA A 145 -8.38 -11.18 7.27
CA ALA A 145 -9.40 -12.19 7.52
C ALA A 145 -9.46 -13.23 6.39
N LEU A 146 -9.43 -12.77 5.15
CA LEU A 146 -9.42 -13.66 3.97
C LEU A 146 -8.12 -14.46 3.88
N ALA A 147 -6.95 -13.86 4.18
CA ALA A 147 -5.69 -14.58 4.24
C ALA A 147 -5.67 -15.63 5.35
N ALA A 148 -6.39 -15.39 6.46
CA ALA A 148 -6.49 -16.36 7.54
C ALA A 148 -7.30 -17.60 7.14
N VAL A 149 -8.40 -17.42 6.39
CA VAL A 149 -9.33 -18.53 6.03
C VAL A 149 -9.10 -19.11 4.64
N ALA A 150 -8.09 -18.66 3.90
CA ALA A 150 -7.75 -19.16 2.58
C ALA A 150 -7.35 -20.65 2.63
N VAL A 151 -7.86 -21.45 1.69
CA VAL A 151 -7.53 -22.88 1.56
C VAL A 151 -7.28 -23.19 0.08
N PRO A 152 -6.17 -23.87 -0.26
CA PRO A 152 -5.06 -24.31 0.61
C PRO A 152 -4.10 -23.16 0.94
N GLY A 153 -3.38 -23.27 2.07
CA GLY A 153 -2.21 -22.46 2.39
C GLY A 153 -2.50 -21.09 3.00
N GLY A 154 -3.67 -20.90 3.61
CA GLY A 154 -3.93 -19.74 4.48
C GLY A 154 -3.27 -19.86 5.85
N LEU A 155 -3.42 -18.83 6.70
CA LEU A 155 -2.76 -18.82 8.02
C LEU A 155 -3.28 -19.94 8.94
N LEU A 156 -4.60 -20.19 8.96
CA LEU A 156 -5.19 -21.27 9.79
C LEU A 156 -4.81 -22.65 9.25
N ASP A 157 -4.87 -22.82 7.94
CA ASP A 157 -4.46 -24.06 7.25
C ASP A 157 -2.97 -24.36 7.49
N GLY A 158 -2.12 -23.37 7.40
CA GLY A 158 -0.68 -23.49 7.72
C GLY A 158 -0.38 -23.81 9.18
N LEU A 159 -1.33 -23.55 10.10
CA LEU A 159 -1.28 -23.94 11.51
C LEU A 159 -1.96 -25.30 11.79
N GLY A 160 -2.38 -26.03 10.73
CA GLY A 160 -3.09 -27.30 10.84
C GLY A 160 -4.51 -27.18 11.39
N ARG A 161 -5.12 -25.98 11.30
CA ARG A 161 -6.49 -25.73 11.74
C ARG A 161 -7.42 -25.58 10.54
N THR A 162 -8.53 -26.28 10.55
CA THR A 162 -9.59 -26.12 9.55
C THR A 162 -10.31 -24.78 9.80
N PRO A 163 -10.34 -23.87 8.81
CA PRO A 163 -11.06 -22.61 8.99
C PRO A 163 -12.58 -22.86 9.03
N PRO A 164 -13.35 -22.08 9.81
CA PRO A 164 -14.80 -22.20 9.90
C PRO A 164 -15.52 -21.92 8.57
N VAL A 165 -14.90 -21.10 7.75
CA VAL A 165 -15.33 -20.80 6.37
C VAL A 165 -14.09 -20.90 5.48
N ALA A 166 -14.13 -21.78 4.49
CA ALA A 166 -13.03 -21.92 3.54
C ALA A 166 -13.23 -20.98 2.34
N VAL A 167 -12.21 -20.17 2.06
CA VAL A 167 -12.15 -19.30 0.88
C VAL A 167 -11.06 -19.83 -0.04
N THR A 168 -11.40 -20.05 -1.32
CA THR A 168 -10.42 -20.51 -2.30
C THR A 168 -9.40 -19.40 -2.60
N ARG A 169 -8.20 -19.80 -3.05
CA ARG A 169 -7.16 -18.85 -3.49
C ARG A 169 -7.66 -17.93 -4.61
N ALA A 170 -8.48 -18.43 -5.51
CA ALA A 170 -9.07 -17.63 -6.58
C ALA A 170 -9.99 -16.55 -6.03
N GLN A 171 -10.87 -16.88 -5.08
CA GLN A 171 -11.75 -15.92 -4.41
C GLN A 171 -10.95 -14.88 -3.62
N TRP A 172 -9.93 -15.32 -2.86
CA TRP A 172 -9.03 -14.42 -2.15
C TRP A 172 -8.33 -13.45 -3.11
N SER A 173 -7.75 -13.99 -4.20
CA SER A 173 -7.03 -13.17 -5.19
C SER A 173 -7.96 -12.16 -5.87
N TRP A 174 -9.18 -12.56 -6.19
CA TRP A 174 -10.19 -11.68 -6.78
C TRP A 174 -10.55 -10.55 -5.82
N PHE A 175 -10.76 -10.85 -4.54
CA PHE A 175 -11.04 -9.84 -3.50
C PHE A 175 -9.84 -8.90 -3.30
N ALA A 176 -8.64 -9.45 -3.10
CA ALA A 176 -7.44 -8.67 -2.82
C ALA A 176 -7.06 -7.73 -3.97
N ASN A 177 -7.28 -8.16 -5.21
CA ASN A 177 -6.88 -7.41 -6.40
C ASN A 177 -8.07 -6.65 -7.03
N ALA A 178 -9.10 -7.35 -7.51
CA ALA A 178 -10.18 -6.71 -8.26
C ALA A 178 -11.08 -5.86 -7.35
N LEU A 179 -11.58 -6.42 -6.25
CA LEU A 179 -12.51 -5.72 -5.37
C LEU A 179 -11.81 -4.63 -4.56
N GLY A 180 -10.61 -4.90 -4.03
CA GLY A 180 -9.82 -3.92 -3.29
C GLY A 180 -9.50 -2.69 -4.14
N TYR A 181 -9.02 -2.86 -5.36
CA TYR A 181 -8.78 -1.75 -6.28
C TYR A 181 -10.07 -1.08 -6.75
N GLY A 182 -11.15 -1.84 -6.96
CA GLY A 182 -12.46 -1.31 -7.31
C GLY A 182 -13.03 -0.41 -6.22
N VAL A 183 -12.94 -0.82 -4.96
CA VAL A 183 -13.38 -0.03 -3.80
C VAL A 183 -12.57 1.26 -3.65
N VAL A 184 -11.23 1.16 -3.75
CA VAL A 184 -10.34 2.34 -3.69
C VAL A 184 -10.62 3.28 -4.87
N GLY A 185 -10.71 2.76 -6.09
CA GLY A 185 -11.03 3.53 -7.29
C GLY A 185 -12.41 4.19 -7.21
N GLY A 186 -13.42 3.45 -6.75
CA GLY A 186 -14.77 3.98 -6.50
C GLY A 186 -14.78 5.09 -5.46
N ALA A 187 -14.02 4.95 -4.38
CA ALA A 187 -13.86 5.99 -3.35
C ALA A 187 -13.20 7.26 -3.93
N PHE A 188 -12.19 7.12 -4.80
CA PHE A 188 -11.58 8.26 -5.50
C PHE A 188 -12.58 8.98 -6.41
N VAL A 189 -13.35 8.21 -7.19
CA VAL A 189 -14.39 8.80 -8.07
C VAL A 189 -15.48 9.48 -7.24
N GLY A 190 -15.98 8.83 -6.19
CA GLY A 190 -16.98 9.38 -5.29
C GLY A 190 -16.51 10.66 -4.61
N GLU A 191 -15.25 10.68 -4.12
CA GLU A 191 -14.62 11.86 -3.55
C GLU A 191 -14.51 13.00 -4.57
N TYR A 192 -14.06 12.71 -5.79
CA TYR A 192 -13.96 13.71 -6.85
C TYR A 192 -15.33 14.33 -7.17
N LEU A 193 -16.38 13.53 -7.28
CA LEU A 193 -17.73 14.02 -7.53
C LEU A 193 -18.26 14.87 -6.35
N LEU A 194 -18.01 14.43 -5.13
CA LEU A 194 -18.37 15.18 -3.91
C LEU A 194 -17.64 16.52 -3.85
N ARG A 195 -16.35 16.53 -4.12
CA ARG A 195 -15.52 17.75 -4.15
C ARG A 195 -16.00 18.74 -5.20
N LYS A 196 -16.33 18.25 -6.39
CA LYS A 196 -16.86 19.07 -7.47
C LYS A 196 -18.18 19.77 -7.08
N ARG A 197 -19.02 19.09 -6.30
CA ARG A 197 -20.28 19.66 -5.77
C ARG A 197 -20.04 20.67 -4.65
N LEU A 198 -19.14 20.39 -3.72
CA LEU A 198 -18.88 21.23 -2.53
C LEU A 198 -18.04 22.46 -2.83
N PHE A 199 -17.14 22.39 -3.82
CA PHE A 199 -16.19 23.43 -4.16
C PHE A 199 -16.15 23.67 -5.69
N PRO A 200 -17.24 24.19 -6.27
CA PRO A 200 -17.31 24.43 -7.72
C PRO A 200 -16.25 25.44 -8.16
N GLY A 201 -15.62 25.19 -9.31
CA GLY A 201 -14.64 26.10 -9.95
C GLY A 201 -13.20 26.00 -9.43
N ARG A 202 -12.90 25.20 -8.41
CA ARG A 202 -11.54 25.12 -7.83
C ARG A 202 -10.58 24.22 -8.61
N TYR A 203 -11.11 23.20 -9.29
CA TYR A 203 -10.31 22.25 -10.08
C TYR A 203 -10.92 22.10 -11.47
N HIS A 204 -10.14 22.43 -12.50
CA HIS A 204 -10.61 22.34 -13.89
C HIS A 204 -10.75 20.89 -14.35
N SER A 205 -9.83 19.98 -13.92
CA SER A 205 -9.91 18.55 -14.24
C SER A 205 -9.13 17.70 -13.22
N PHE A 206 -9.43 16.39 -13.19
CA PHE A 206 -8.65 15.41 -12.43
C PHE A 206 -7.21 15.33 -12.91
N ALA A 207 -6.97 15.48 -14.21
CA ALA A 207 -5.63 15.49 -14.80
C ALA A 207 -4.81 16.70 -14.31
N ASP A 208 -5.44 17.89 -14.20
CA ASP A 208 -4.79 19.10 -13.67
C ASP A 208 -4.38 18.89 -12.18
N PHE A 209 -5.26 18.27 -11.39
CA PHE A 209 -4.94 17.89 -10.01
C PHE A 209 -3.72 16.97 -9.91
N LEU A 210 -3.68 15.90 -10.72
CA LEU A 210 -2.54 14.97 -10.75
C LEU A 210 -1.25 15.65 -11.21
N HIS A 211 -1.35 16.56 -12.19
CA HIS A 211 -0.20 17.31 -12.68
C HIS A 211 0.39 18.25 -11.61
N ARG A 212 -0.47 18.97 -10.90
CA ARG A 212 -0.06 19.81 -9.76
C ARG A 212 0.55 18.97 -8.62
N LEU A 213 -0.04 17.81 -8.33
CA LEU A 213 0.48 16.87 -7.32
C LEU A 213 1.89 16.37 -7.69
N ALA A 214 2.12 16.03 -8.95
CA ALA A 214 3.43 15.62 -9.44
C ALA A 214 4.49 16.73 -9.35
N ARG A 215 4.08 17.99 -9.45
CA ARG A 215 4.96 19.16 -9.34
C ARG A 215 5.41 19.51 -7.93
N LEU A 216 4.79 18.94 -6.87
CA LEU A 216 5.21 19.19 -5.49
C LEU A 216 6.65 18.72 -5.19
N GLY A 217 7.20 17.88 -6.05
CA GLY A 217 8.60 17.47 -6.02
C GLY A 217 8.97 16.51 -4.89
N PRO A 218 10.14 15.88 -4.97
CA PRO A 218 10.55 14.83 -4.02
C PRO A 218 10.87 15.33 -2.61
N ALA A 219 11.15 16.63 -2.45
CA ALA A 219 11.41 17.23 -1.14
C ALA A 219 10.13 17.24 -0.28
N PHE A 220 9.00 17.70 -0.84
CA PHE A 220 7.69 17.69 -0.18
C PHE A 220 7.29 16.28 0.26
N TRP A 221 7.42 15.29 -0.61
CA TRP A 221 7.05 13.89 -0.28
C TRP A 221 7.93 13.31 0.83
N ARG A 222 9.22 13.62 0.85
CA ARG A 222 10.12 13.18 1.94
C ARG A 222 9.74 13.80 3.27
N GLU A 223 9.39 15.08 3.30
CA GLU A 223 8.93 15.78 4.51
C GLU A 223 7.59 15.24 4.99
N LEU A 224 6.65 15.03 4.07
CA LEU A 224 5.34 14.44 4.36
C LEU A 224 5.44 13.04 4.99
N LEU A 225 6.41 12.25 4.56
CA LEU A 225 6.63 10.89 5.08
C LEU A 225 7.39 10.87 6.42
N ARG A 226 8.16 11.91 6.74
CA ARG A 226 8.90 12.01 8.00
C ARG A 226 8.06 12.51 9.18
N GLY A 227 7.12 13.35 8.94
CA GLY A 227 6.31 14.03 9.95
C GLY A 227 4.92 13.61 10.03
#